data_755d595c8aa1a4fa7a471f7b743d3499
#
_entry.id   755d595c8aa1a4fa7a471f7b743d3499
#
_cell.length_a   1.000
_cell.length_b   1.000
_cell.length_c   1.000
_cell.angle_alpha   90.00
_cell.angle_beta   90.00
_cell.angle_gamma   90.00
#
_symmetry.space_group_name_H-M   'P 1'
#
loop_
_entity.id
_entity.type
_entity.pdbx_description
1 polymer ?
#
loop_
_entity_poly.entity_id
_entity_poly.type
_entity_poly.pdbx_seq_one_letter_code
_entity_poly.pdbx_strand_id
1 'polypeptide(L)'
;MGHTNNSILIKAPYDRIFDISNDIERWTELFGGEYKEAKILKRQGNKITFGLTDNEGRSWQSFRLLFKEHYFTYAQKLPPEFPFKYMKIIWLYTPQADGILMTWIQHFQMDEKAGLSDSKVEEMINHHSQENMQIFKRVIEQEAGS
;
A
#
# COMPACT_ATOMS: atom_id res chain seq x y z
N MET A 1 -7.43 16.03 -10.07
CA MET A 1 -6.38 15.04 -9.71
C MET A 1 -6.34 14.89 -8.20
N GLY A 2 -6.31 13.65 -7.74
CA GLY A 2 -6.24 13.34 -6.32
C GLY A 2 -4.80 13.12 -5.88
N HIS A 3 -4.51 13.50 -4.64
CA HIS A 3 -3.19 13.33 -4.03
C HIS A 3 -3.36 13.06 -2.54
N THR A 4 -2.72 12.02 -2.05
CA THR A 4 -2.71 11.69 -0.61
C THR A 4 -1.28 11.49 -0.14
N ASN A 5 -1.06 11.80 1.14
CA ASN A 5 0.26 11.67 1.76
C ASN A 5 0.03 11.39 3.25
N ASN A 6 0.32 10.17 3.67
CA ASN A 6 0.15 9.74 5.06
C ASN A 6 1.44 9.09 5.54
N SER A 7 1.80 9.32 6.80
CA SER A 7 3.03 8.80 7.37
C SER A 7 2.80 8.23 8.77
N ILE A 8 3.63 7.26 9.15
CA ILE A 8 3.65 6.71 10.51
C ILE A 8 5.09 6.31 10.85
N LEU A 9 5.47 6.56 12.11
CA LEU A 9 6.77 6.14 12.62
C LEU A 9 6.67 4.71 13.15
N ILE A 10 7.52 3.82 12.64
CA ILE A 10 7.60 2.42 13.07
C ILE A 10 8.94 2.20 13.74
N LYS A 11 8.91 1.71 14.98
CA LYS A 11 10.10 1.49 15.79
C LYS A 11 10.57 0.05 15.64
N ALA A 12 11.28 -0.22 14.56
CA ALA A 12 11.81 -1.53 14.22
C ALA A 12 12.97 -1.37 13.24
N PRO A 13 13.79 -2.41 13.02
CA PRO A 13 14.83 -2.35 12.00
C PRO A 13 14.24 -2.20 10.60
N TYR A 14 14.90 -1.43 9.76
CA TYR A 14 14.44 -1.19 8.40
C TYR A 14 14.16 -2.47 7.62
N ASP A 15 15.07 -3.45 7.68
CA ASP A 15 14.89 -4.71 6.94
C ASP A 15 13.56 -5.38 7.28
N ARG A 16 13.20 -5.39 8.57
CA ARG A 16 11.96 -6.00 9.02
C ARG A 16 10.74 -5.20 8.54
N ILE A 17 10.85 -3.88 8.64
CA ILE A 17 9.75 -3.00 8.19
C ILE A 17 9.50 -3.17 6.70
N PHE A 18 10.55 -3.11 5.90
CA PHE A 18 10.43 -3.24 4.46
C PHE A 18 9.86 -4.60 4.07
N ASP A 19 10.43 -5.69 4.60
CA ASP A 19 10.04 -7.04 4.20
C ASP A 19 8.61 -7.38 4.64
N ILE A 20 8.23 -7.01 5.86
CA ILE A 20 6.87 -7.31 6.34
C ILE A 20 5.84 -6.46 5.60
N SER A 21 6.11 -5.16 5.43
CA SER A 21 5.15 -4.26 4.76
C SER A 21 4.95 -4.61 3.29
N ASN A 22 5.92 -5.28 2.65
CA ASN A 22 5.82 -5.68 1.25
C ASN A 22 5.56 -7.18 1.07
N ASP A 23 5.22 -7.88 2.13
CA ASP A 23 4.79 -9.28 2.07
C ASP A 23 3.30 -9.29 1.70
N ILE A 24 3.05 -9.25 0.39
CA ILE A 24 1.71 -9.01 -0.16
C ILE A 24 0.69 -10.05 0.29
N GLU A 25 1.09 -11.31 0.44
CA GLU A 25 0.16 -12.35 0.87
C GLU A 25 -0.34 -12.14 2.30
N ARG A 26 0.36 -11.32 3.10
CA ARG A 26 -0.08 -10.92 4.44
C ARG A 26 -0.99 -9.69 4.44
N TRP A 27 -1.25 -9.10 3.28
CA TRP A 27 -2.10 -7.92 3.21
C TRP A 27 -3.55 -8.20 3.63
N THR A 28 -4.00 -9.44 3.59
CA THR A 28 -5.30 -9.82 4.15
C THR A 28 -5.39 -9.51 5.65
N GLU A 29 -4.25 -9.56 6.34
CA GLU A 29 -4.12 -9.22 7.76
C GLU A 29 -3.75 -7.75 7.96
N LEU A 30 -2.73 -7.28 7.22
CA LEU A 30 -2.15 -5.95 7.43
C LEU A 30 -3.09 -4.80 7.05
N PHE A 31 -4.01 -5.03 6.14
CA PHE A 31 -5.00 -4.03 5.73
C PHE A 31 -6.35 -4.20 6.45
N GLY A 32 -6.32 -4.76 7.66
CA GLY A 32 -7.50 -4.78 8.53
C GLY A 32 -8.70 -5.55 8.00
N GLY A 33 -8.46 -6.57 7.19
CA GLY A 33 -9.55 -7.35 6.60
C GLY A 33 -10.19 -6.69 5.38
N GLU A 34 -9.60 -5.61 4.86
CA GLU A 34 -10.06 -4.94 3.64
C GLU A 34 -10.00 -5.88 2.44
N TYR A 35 -9.00 -6.74 2.40
CA TYR A 35 -8.82 -7.72 1.33
C TYR A 35 -9.14 -9.13 1.82
N LYS A 36 -10.00 -9.80 1.08
CA LYS A 36 -10.34 -11.20 1.29
C LYS A 36 -9.25 -12.13 0.78
N GLU A 37 -8.56 -11.71 -0.30
CA GLU A 37 -7.48 -12.47 -0.91
C GLU A 37 -6.40 -11.52 -1.44
N ALA A 38 -5.15 -11.90 -1.24
CA ALA A 38 -3.99 -11.23 -1.80
C ALA A 38 -3.05 -12.32 -2.32
N LYS A 39 -2.81 -12.32 -3.64
CA LYS A 39 -2.12 -13.43 -4.30
C LYS A 39 -1.02 -12.91 -5.21
N ILE A 40 0.18 -13.46 -5.05
CA ILE A 40 1.29 -13.17 -5.96
C ILE A 40 1.10 -14.01 -7.21
N LEU A 41 1.05 -13.35 -8.37
CA LEU A 41 0.88 -13.99 -9.66
C LEU A 41 2.21 -14.23 -10.36
N LYS A 42 3.18 -13.32 -10.19
CA LYS A 42 4.48 -13.42 -10.85
C LYS A 42 5.52 -12.58 -10.10
N ARG A 43 6.72 -13.14 -10.00
CA ARG A 43 7.90 -12.41 -9.52
C ARG A 43 8.94 -12.40 -10.64
N GLN A 44 9.51 -11.21 -10.89
CA GLN A 44 10.50 -11.03 -11.95
C GLN A 44 11.47 -9.94 -11.51
N GLY A 45 12.63 -10.36 -10.97
CA GLY A 45 13.57 -9.42 -10.37
C GLY A 45 12.92 -8.70 -9.19
N ASN A 46 12.94 -7.36 -9.23
CA ASN A 46 12.31 -6.54 -8.19
C ASN A 46 10.85 -6.22 -8.45
N LYS A 47 10.25 -6.84 -9.47
CA LYS A 47 8.85 -6.62 -9.83
C LYS A 47 7.97 -7.75 -9.37
N ILE A 48 6.89 -7.41 -8.69
CA ILE A 48 5.87 -8.37 -8.26
C ILE A 48 4.57 -7.98 -8.94
N THR A 49 3.95 -8.93 -9.66
CA THR A 49 2.60 -8.77 -10.18
C THR A 49 1.69 -9.57 -9.27
N PHE A 50 0.60 -8.95 -8.82
CA PHE A 50 -0.27 -9.56 -7.82
C PHE A 50 -1.72 -9.21 -8.06
N GLY A 51 -2.61 -10.00 -7.46
CA GLY A 51 -4.04 -9.78 -7.49
C GLY A 51 -4.59 -9.57 -6.10
N LEU A 52 -5.56 -8.69 -5.99
CA LEU A 52 -6.28 -8.43 -4.75
C LEU A 52 -7.77 -8.66 -4.99
N THR A 53 -8.43 -9.20 -3.98
CA THR A 53 -9.89 -9.35 -3.98
C THR A 53 -10.41 -8.74 -2.68
N ASP A 54 -11.38 -7.83 -2.79
CA ASP A 54 -11.98 -7.22 -1.59
C ASP A 54 -13.15 -8.07 -1.06
N ASN A 55 -13.75 -7.63 0.04
CA ASN A 55 -14.82 -8.37 0.69
C ASN A 55 -16.14 -8.35 -0.07
N GLU A 56 -16.23 -7.53 -1.10
CA GLU A 56 -17.40 -7.49 -1.98
C GLU A 56 -17.21 -8.35 -3.23
N GLY A 57 -16.09 -9.05 -3.32
CA GLY A 57 -15.80 -9.93 -4.43
C GLY A 57 -15.20 -9.24 -5.65
N ARG A 58 -14.86 -7.95 -5.53
CA ARG A 58 -14.19 -7.23 -6.62
C ARG A 58 -12.72 -7.58 -6.63
N SER A 59 -12.20 -7.85 -7.82
CA SER A 59 -10.80 -8.25 -8.01
C SER A 59 -10.10 -7.33 -9.00
N TRP A 60 -8.82 -7.11 -8.77
CA TRP A 60 -7.99 -6.37 -9.71
C TRP A 60 -6.54 -6.83 -9.59
N GLN A 61 -5.73 -6.43 -10.56
CA GLN A 61 -4.31 -6.73 -10.56
C GLN A 61 -3.49 -5.47 -10.51
N SER A 62 -2.32 -5.58 -9.93
CA SER A 62 -1.36 -4.48 -9.80
C SER A 62 0.05 -5.04 -9.95
N PHE A 63 1.00 -4.14 -10.22
CA PHE A 63 2.39 -4.51 -10.06
C PHE A 63 3.06 -3.59 -9.04
N ARG A 64 4.16 -4.07 -8.48
CA ARG A 64 4.91 -3.35 -7.48
C ARG A 64 6.40 -3.54 -7.75
N LEU A 65 7.14 -2.45 -7.72
CA LEU A 65 8.58 -2.45 -7.88
C LEU A 65 9.21 -2.18 -6.52
N LEU A 66 10.11 -3.06 -6.09
CA LEU A 66 10.76 -2.95 -4.79
C LEU A 66 12.17 -2.41 -4.96
N PHE A 67 12.44 -1.26 -4.35
CA PHE A 67 13.75 -0.63 -4.37
C PHE A 67 14.28 -0.56 -2.94
N LYS A 68 14.48 -1.73 -2.33
CA LYS A 68 14.88 -1.84 -0.92
C LYS A 68 16.17 -1.07 -0.62
N GLU A 69 17.14 -1.13 -1.50
CA GLU A 69 18.41 -0.44 -1.32
C GLU A 69 18.28 1.08 -1.38
N HIS A 70 17.18 1.57 -1.94
CA HIS A 70 16.91 3.00 -2.10
C HIS A 70 15.76 3.49 -1.24
N TYR A 71 15.23 2.63 -0.36
CA TYR A 71 14.24 2.99 0.66
C TYR A 71 12.90 3.43 0.11
N PHE A 72 12.45 2.81 -1.00
CA PHE A 72 11.10 3.08 -1.51
C PHE A 72 10.56 1.93 -2.34
N THR A 73 9.26 1.99 -2.59
CA THR A 73 8.58 1.10 -3.54
C THR A 73 7.68 1.94 -4.43
N TYR A 74 7.38 1.42 -5.62
CA TYR A 74 6.42 2.02 -6.54
C TYR A 74 5.41 0.98 -6.94
N ALA A 75 4.13 1.36 -6.98
CA ALA A 75 3.08 0.44 -7.40
C ALA A 75 2.09 1.15 -8.31
N GLN A 76 1.47 0.37 -9.17
CA GLN A 76 0.48 0.87 -10.11
C GLN A 76 -0.56 -0.23 -10.37
N LYS A 77 -1.82 0.19 -10.46
CA LYS A 77 -2.90 -0.71 -10.84
C LYS A 77 -2.81 -1.03 -12.32
N LEU A 78 -3.02 -2.28 -12.69
CA LEU A 78 -3.06 -2.72 -14.09
C LEU A 78 -4.46 -2.55 -14.67
N PRO A 79 -4.57 -2.37 -16.01
CA PRO A 79 -5.90 -2.31 -16.63
C PRO A 79 -6.70 -3.61 -16.39
N PRO A 80 -8.02 -3.52 -16.22
CA PRO A 80 -8.81 -2.28 -16.19
C PRO A 80 -8.60 -1.52 -14.88
N GLU A 81 -8.39 -0.23 -14.98
CA GLU A 81 -8.10 0.62 -13.82
C GLU A 81 -9.34 1.21 -13.16
N PHE A 82 -10.52 1.05 -13.78
CA PHE A 82 -11.77 1.55 -13.20
C PHE A 82 -11.91 1.08 -11.74
N PRO A 83 -12.34 1.94 -10.81
CA PRO A 83 -12.98 3.27 -10.98
C PRO A 83 -12.00 4.44 -11.17
N PHE A 84 -10.72 4.18 -11.31
CA PHE A 84 -9.71 5.20 -11.55
C PHE A 84 -9.38 5.29 -13.03
N LYS A 85 -9.00 6.49 -13.50
CA LYS A 85 -8.30 6.62 -14.78
C LYS A 85 -6.86 6.15 -14.62
N TYR A 86 -6.26 6.46 -13.47
CA TYR A 86 -4.95 5.95 -13.07
C TYR A 86 -4.83 6.00 -11.55
N MET A 87 -3.97 5.16 -11.00
CA MET A 87 -3.61 5.17 -9.58
C MET A 87 -2.13 4.78 -9.48
N LYS A 88 -1.31 5.70 -8.99
CA LYS A 88 0.12 5.48 -8.78
C LYS A 88 0.44 5.66 -7.32
N ILE A 89 1.23 4.74 -6.78
CA ILE A 89 1.50 4.67 -5.34
C ILE A 89 3.00 4.59 -5.13
N ILE A 90 3.51 5.42 -4.21
CA ILE A 90 4.89 5.37 -3.76
C ILE A 90 4.89 5.21 -2.26
N TRP A 91 5.65 4.24 -1.75
CA TRP A 91 5.91 4.11 -0.33
C TRP A 91 7.37 4.49 -0.08
N LEU A 92 7.59 5.44 0.82
CA LEU A 92 8.92 5.88 1.23
C LEU A 92 9.22 5.38 2.63
N TYR A 93 10.46 5.03 2.86
CA TYR A 93 10.95 4.58 4.16
C TYR A 93 12.09 5.49 4.57
N THR A 94 11.81 6.44 5.46
CA THR A 94 12.78 7.48 5.83
C THR A 94 13.38 7.19 7.21
N PRO A 95 14.71 6.96 7.30
CA PRO A 95 15.34 6.76 8.60
C PRO A 95 15.18 7.96 9.51
N GLN A 96 14.83 7.70 10.76
CA GLN A 96 14.69 8.69 11.81
C GLN A 96 15.51 8.22 13.01
N ALA A 97 15.70 9.10 14.01
CA ALA A 97 16.42 8.75 15.23
C ALA A 97 15.82 7.53 15.95
N ASP A 98 14.49 7.44 15.96
CA ASP A 98 13.77 6.42 16.74
C ASP A 98 13.18 5.30 15.90
N GLY A 99 13.45 5.26 14.60
CA GLY A 99 12.89 4.22 13.75
C GLY A 99 12.80 4.65 12.30
N ILE A 100 11.78 4.18 11.60
CA ILE A 100 11.56 4.49 10.19
C ILE A 100 10.21 5.18 10.03
N LEU A 101 10.22 6.32 9.34
CA LEU A 101 8.97 6.97 8.95
C LEU A 101 8.51 6.36 7.64
N MET A 102 7.43 5.58 7.70
CA MET A 102 6.82 4.98 6.51
C MET A 102 5.78 5.96 5.96
N THR A 103 5.95 6.36 4.71
CA THR A 103 5.07 7.34 4.06
C THR A 103 4.43 6.72 2.84
N TRP A 104 3.11 6.84 2.73
CA TRP A 104 2.34 6.38 1.58
C TRP A 104 1.85 7.58 0.79
N ILE A 105 2.29 7.69 -0.46
CA ILE A 105 1.91 8.77 -1.37
C ILE A 105 1.12 8.16 -2.51
N GLN A 106 -0.05 8.72 -2.81
CA GLN A 106 -0.89 8.24 -3.89
C GLN A 106 -1.30 9.40 -4.78
N HIS A 107 -1.18 9.18 -6.10
CA HIS A 107 -1.65 10.10 -7.12
C HIS A 107 -2.68 9.37 -7.96
N PHE A 108 -3.83 9.98 -8.16
CA PHE A 108 -4.89 9.32 -8.91
C PHE A 108 -5.80 10.33 -9.58
N GLN A 109 -6.61 9.83 -10.49
CA GLN A 109 -7.74 10.56 -11.04
C GLN A 109 -8.88 9.57 -11.18
N MET A 110 -10.08 9.97 -10.76
CA MET A 110 -11.25 9.13 -10.88
C MET A 110 -11.78 9.14 -12.30
N ASP A 111 -12.32 8.00 -12.72
CA ASP A 111 -13.07 7.93 -13.96
C ASP A 111 -14.39 8.69 -13.75
N GLU A 112 -14.81 9.45 -14.76
CA GLU A 112 -16.04 10.22 -14.68
C GLU A 112 -17.27 9.36 -14.42
N LYS A 113 -17.22 8.11 -14.87
CA LYS A 113 -18.32 7.14 -14.71
C LYS A 113 -18.38 6.54 -13.31
N ALA A 114 -17.38 6.80 -12.48
CA ALA A 114 -17.33 6.23 -11.12
C ALA A 114 -18.34 6.88 -10.16
N GLY A 115 -18.78 8.10 -10.49
CA GLY A 115 -19.74 8.81 -9.64
C GLY A 115 -19.17 9.37 -8.34
N LEU A 116 -17.84 9.40 -8.21
CA LEU A 116 -17.14 9.95 -7.05
C LEU A 116 -16.11 10.95 -7.50
N SER A 117 -16.01 12.08 -6.79
CA SER A 117 -14.99 13.10 -7.09
C SER A 117 -13.63 12.68 -6.54
N ASP A 118 -12.57 13.23 -7.11
CA ASP A 118 -11.22 13.03 -6.61
C ASP A 118 -11.11 13.44 -5.15
N SER A 119 -11.72 14.57 -4.80
CA SER A 119 -11.70 15.10 -3.44
C SER A 119 -12.36 14.16 -2.43
N LYS A 120 -13.47 13.55 -2.80
CA LYS A 120 -14.16 12.60 -1.92
C LYS A 120 -13.34 11.34 -1.72
N VAL A 121 -12.69 10.85 -2.77
CA VAL A 121 -11.84 9.67 -2.69
C VAL A 121 -10.57 9.97 -1.89
N GLU A 122 -10.03 11.18 -1.98
CA GLU A 122 -8.91 11.59 -1.13
C GLU A 122 -9.25 11.43 0.36
N GLU A 123 -10.43 11.89 0.77
CA GLU A 123 -10.87 11.75 2.16
C GLU A 123 -10.95 10.28 2.57
N MET A 124 -11.51 9.45 1.71
CA MET A 124 -11.65 8.01 1.97
C MET A 124 -10.29 7.34 2.09
N ILE A 125 -9.38 7.62 1.17
CA ILE A 125 -8.04 7.04 1.17
C ILE A 125 -7.26 7.47 2.41
N ASN A 126 -7.31 8.76 2.76
CA ASN A 126 -6.64 9.26 3.96
C ASN A 126 -7.12 8.56 5.22
N HIS A 127 -8.42 8.40 5.36
CA HIS A 127 -9.00 7.71 6.51
C HIS A 127 -8.55 6.26 6.59
N HIS A 128 -8.69 5.53 5.49
CA HIS A 128 -8.31 4.11 5.43
C HIS A 128 -6.80 3.92 5.61
N SER A 129 -5.98 4.80 5.02
CA SER A 129 -4.53 4.72 5.17
C SER A 129 -4.09 4.89 6.61
N GLN A 130 -4.68 5.86 7.33
CA GLN A 130 -4.35 6.10 8.72
C GLN A 130 -4.71 4.91 9.60
N GLU A 131 -5.88 4.31 9.38
CA GLU A 131 -6.28 3.10 10.11
C GLU A 131 -5.35 1.93 9.80
N ASN A 132 -5.06 1.71 8.53
CA ASN A 132 -4.24 0.58 8.10
C ASN A 132 -2.79 0.73 8.57
N MET A 133 -2.26 1.94 8.54
CA MET A 133 -0.90 2.20 9.03
C MET A 133 -0.74 1.84 10.50
N GLN A 134 -1.78 2.03 11.33
CA GLN A 134 -1.74 1.62 12.74
C GLN A 134 -1.59 0.10 12.86
N ILE A 135 -2.25 -0.64 11.99
CA ILE A 135 -2.14 -2.11 11.99
C ILE A 135 -0.74 -2.54 11.55
N PHE A 136 -0.22 -1.95 10.47
CA PHE A 136 1.15 -2.22 10.02
C PHE A 136 2.14 -1.97 11.15
N LYS A 137 2.04 -0.83 11.81
CA LYS A 137 2.92 -0.47 12.92
C LYS A 137 2.87 -1.50 14.04
N ARG A 138 1.67 -1.84 14.49
CA ARG A 138 1.47 -2.79 15.60
C ARG A 138 2.05 -4.15 15.27
N VAL A 139 1.73 -4.68 14.08
CA VAL A 139 2.19 -6.01 13.67
C VAL A 139 3.71 -6.04 13.50
N ILE A 140 4.27 -5.04 12.81
CA ILE A 140 5.71 -5.00 12.54
C ILE A 140 6.50 -4.84 13.84
N GLU A 141 6.10 -3.92 14.71
CA GLU A 141 6.79 -3.70 15.98
C GLU A 141 6.72 -4.93 16.88
N GLN A 142 5.58 -5.60 16.89
CA GLN A 142 5.39 -6.80 17.69
C GLN A 142 6.31 -7.94 17.20
N GLU A 143 6.36 -8.16 15.89
CA GLU A 143 7.19 -9.24 15.32
C GLU A 143 8.68 -8.92 15.41
N ALA A 144 9.06 -7.67 15.20
CA ALA A 144 10.46 -7.25 15.23
C ALA A 144 11.01 -7.24 16.67
N GLY A 145 10.17 -7.06 17.68
CA GLY A 145 10.56 -7.05 19.08
C GLY A 145 10.63 -8.43 19.70
N SER A 146 10.29 -9.47 18.97
CA SER A 146 10.23 -10.85 19.49
C SER A 146 11.55 -11.57 19.39
#